data_b6bb04bcb2517f74dffae1c8ca4a82eb
#
_entry.id   b6bb04bcb2517f74dffae1c8ca4a82eb
#
_cell.length_a   1.000
_cell.length_b   1.000
_cell.length_c   1.000
_cell.angle_alpha   90.00
_cell.angle_beta   90.00
_cell.angle_gamma   90.00
#
_symmetry.space_group_name_H-M   'P 1'
#
loop_
_entity.id
_entity.type
_entity.pdbx_description
1 polymer ?
#
loop_
_entity_poly.entity_id
_entity_poly.type
_entity_poly.pdbx_seq_one_letter_code
_entity_poly.pdbx_strand_id
1 'polypeptide(L)'
;MSVEVTKLASGLTVVTDTMPHLETAALGVWAGVGGRDERPEEHGISHLIEHMAFKGTTRRSAREIVEEIEAVGGDLNAGTSTETTAYYARVMKADVPLALDVLSDILANPSFAPDELEREKNVIVQEIGASQDTPDDIVFEHLNELCYPDQPIGRSLLGTAKTLKRFDRDMLRHYLATHYRAPDMVVAAAGAVDHRHVVAEVAQRFASFDGGLAPKPQAATFGNGGGRVVHRDLEQAHLTLGLEGVPQADPSLFSLQVFTNALGGGMSSRLFQEVREKRG
;
A
#
# COMPACT_ATOMS: atom_id res chain seq x y z
N MET A 1 1.54 -4.84 -26.89
CA MET A 1 1.54 -5.11 -25.44
C MET A 1 0.90 -6.49 -25.26
N SER A 2 1.64 -7.43 -24.74
CA SER A 2 1.15 -8.79 -24.48
C SER A 2 0.99 -8.97 -22.97
N VAL A 3 -0.02 -8.31 -22.41
CA VAL A 3 -0.40 -8.60 -21.02
C VAL A 3 -1.04 -9.98 -20.99
N GLU A 4 -0.45 -10.88 -20.21
CA GLU A 4 -0.97 -12.21 -19.96
C GLU A 4 -1.44 -12.31 -18.52
N VAL A 5 -2.56 -13.04 -18.31
CA VAL A 5 -3.16 -13.21 -16.99
C VAL A 5 -3.46 -14.69 -16.76
N THR A 6 -2.96 -15.22 -15.66
CA THR A 6 -3.27 -16.59 -15.21
C THR A 6 -3.83 -16.54 -13.79
N LYS A 7 -4.95 -17.20 -13.56
CA LYS A 7 -5.50 -17.43 -12.22
C LYS A 7 -5.15 -18.85 -11.77
N LEU A 8 -4.40 -18.94 -10.66
CA LEU A 8 -4.01 -20.22 -10.06
C LEU A 8 -5.20 -20.91 -9.40
N ALA A 9 -5.05 -22.21 -9.13
CA ALA A 9 -6.08 -23.01 -8.43
C ALA A 9 -6.39 -22.47 -7.01
N SER A 10 -5.41 -21.84 -6.35
CA SER A 10 -5.59 -21.15 -5.07
C SER A 10 -6.45 -19.88 -5.17
N GLY A 11 -6.68 -19.38 -6.39
CA GLY A 11 -7.36 -18.11 -6.64
C GLY A 11 -6.40 -16.92 -6.85
N LEU A 12 -5.11 -17.06 -6.54
CA LEU A 12 -4.10 -16.01 -6.76
C LEU A 12 -3.99 -15.70 -8.25
N THR A 13 -3.94 -14.42 -8.58
CA THR A 13 -3.82 -13.95 -9.96
C THR A 13 -2.38 -13.58 -10.27
N VAL A 14 -1.87 -14.07 -11.40
CA VAL A 14 -0.54 -13.71 -11.94
C VAL A 14 -0.74 -12.90 -13.22
N VAL A 15 -0.14 -11.72 -13.27
CA VAL A 15 -0.20 -10.80 -14.42
C VAL A 15 1.22 -10.54 -14.91
N THR A 16 1.46 -10.64 -16.22
CA THR A 16 2.77 -10.24 -16.78
C THR A 16 2.59 -9.36 -18.00
N ASP A 17 3.52 -8.44 -18.17
CA ASP A 17 3.71 -7.68 -19.42
C ASP A 17 5.14 -7.90 -19.92
N THR A 18 5.29 -8.79 -20.90
CA THR A 18 6.59 -9.20 -21.43
C THR A 18 7.18 -8.14 -22.37
N MET A 19 8.36 -7.63 -22.02
CA MET A 19 9.11 -6.62 -22.77
C MET A 19 10.50 -7.16 -23.14
N PRO A 20 10.63 -7.98 -24.21
CA PRO A 20 11.83 -8.75 -24.49
C PRO A 20 13.04 -7.91 -24.89
N HIS A 21 12.85 -6.63 -25.17
CA HIS A 21 13.91 -5.66 -25.48
C HIS A 21 14.59 -5.07 -24.23
N LEU A 22 14.07 -5.35 -23.03
CA LEU A 22 14.64 -4.92 -21.76
C LEU A 22 15.54 -6.00 -21.15
N GLU A 23 16.43 -5.59 -20.26
CA GLU A 23 17.27 -6.48 -19.44
C GLU A 23 16.82 -6.47 -17.96
N THR A 24 15.84 -5.63 -17.60
CA THR A 24 15.33 -5.47 -16.24
C THR A 24 13.89 -5.92 -16.14
N ALA A 25 13.48 -6.23 -14.92
CA ALA A 25 12.09 -6.52 -14.58
C ALA A 25 11.69 -5.78 -13.29
N ALA A 26 10.46 -5.27 -13.29
CA ALA A 26 9.77 -4.81 -12.09
C ALA A 26 8.69 -5.82 -11.75
N LEU A 27 8.64 -6.26 -10.50
CA LEU A 27 7.66 -7.24 -10.05
C LEU A 27 7.21 -6.95 -8.62
N GLY A 28 6.03 -7.42 -8.27
CA GLY A 28 5.51 -7.22 -6.92
C GLY A 28 4.28 -8.05 -6.63
N VAL A 29 3.88 -7.98 -5.38
CA VAL A 29 2.69 -8.60 -4.81
C VAL A 29 1.78 -7.50 -4.31
N TRP A 30 0.58 -7.44 -4.80
CA TRP A 30 -0.48 -6.55 -4.33
C TRP A 30 -1.50 -7.36 -3.57
N ALA A 31 -1.68 -7.04 -2.30
CA ALA A 31 -2.76 -7.56 -1.47
C ALA A 31 -3.90 -6.55 -1.42
N GLY A 32 -5.13 -6.99 -1.68
CA GLY A 32 -6.33 -6.16 -1.61
C GLY A 32 -6.77 -5.93 -0.18
N VAL A 33 -5.85 -5.42 0.65
CA VAL A 33 -6.03 -5.11 2.07
C VAL A 33 -5.26 -3.86 2.45
N GLY A 34 -5.84 -2.99 3.26
CA GLY A 34 -5.23 -1.75 3.74
C GLY A 34 -5.95 -1.18 4.96
N GLY A 35 -5.76 0.11 5.23
CA GLY A 35 -6.36 0.75 6.41
C GLY A 35 -7.88 0.66 6.49
N ARG A 36 -8.56 0.50 5.35
CA ARG A 36 -10.02 0.34 5.27
C ARG A 36 -10.52 -0.99 5.85
N ASP A 37 -9.68 -2.03 5.83
CA ASP A 37 -10.03 -3.37 6.29
C ASP A 37 -9.86 -3.54 7.81
N GLU A 38 -9.23 -2.56 8.46
CA GLU A 38 -8.91 -2.59 9.88
C GLU A 38 -10.14 -2.35 10.76
N ARG A 39 -10.34 -3.20 11.76
CA ARG A 39 -11.26 -2.92 12.84
C ARG A 39 -10.74 -1.77 13.73
N PRO A 40 -11.58 -1.14 14.56
CA PRO A 40 -11.12 -0.05 15.42
C PRO A 40 -9.93 -0.40 16.34
N GLU A 41 -9.87 -1.64 16.80
CA GLU A 41 -8.76 -2.17 17.62
C GLU A 41 -7.50 -2.50 16.83
N GLU A 42 -7.61 -2.65 15.51
CA GLU A 42 -6.53 -2.96 14.55
C GLU A 42 -5.97 -1.72 13.85
N HIS A 43 -6.49 -0.54 14.17
CA HIS A 43 -6.13 0.71 13.49
C HIS A 43 -4.62 0.95 13.47
N GLY A 44 -4.01 0.92 12.27
CA GLY A 44 -2.59 1.04 12.00
C GLY A 44 -1.82 -0.29 11.89
N ILE A 45 -2.51 -1.45 11.94
CA ILE A 45 -1.85 -2.75 11.86
C ILE A 45 -1.30 -3.05 10.47
N SER A 46 -1.97 -2.60 9.40
CA SER A 46 -1.50 -2.80 8.01
C SER A 46 -0.16 -2.12 7.78
N HIS A 47 -0.02 -0.88 8.25
CA HIS A 47 1.22 -0.13 8.16
C HIS A 47 2.34 -0.76 9.01
N LEU A 48 2.02 -1.20 10.22
CA LEU A 48 2.99 -1.93 11.05
C LEU A 48 3.45 -3.25 10.40
N ILE A 49 2.55 -3.98 9.75
CA ILE A 49 2.90 -5.22 9.02
C ILE A 49 3.85 -4.92 7.85
N GLU A 50 3.64 -3.82 7.13
CA GLU A 50 4.56 -3.36 6.10
C GLU A 50 5.98 -3.18 6.65
N HIS A 51 6.14 -2.42 7.74
CA HIS A 51 7.44 -2.25 8.41
C HIS A 51 8.05 -3.58 8.84
N MET A 52 7.24 -4.43 9.44
CA MET A 52 7.68 -5.73 9.97
C MET A 52 8.03 -6.75 8.89
N ALA A 53 7.57 -6.59 7.65
CA ALA A 53 7.91 -7.48 6.53
C ALA A 53 9.43 -7.51 6.26
N PHE A 54 10.13 -6.40 6.51
CA PHE A 54 11.58 -6.28 6.30
C PHE A 54 12.42 -6.58 7.56
N LYS A 55 11.78 -6.96 8.68
CA LYS A 55 12.47 -7.17 9.98
C LYS A 55 12.81 -8.63 10.25
N GLY A 56 12.91 -9.43 9.20
CA GLY A 56 13.33 -10.83 9.23
C GLY A 56 12.20 -11.82 9.04
N THR A 57 12.59 -12.96 8.49
CA THR A 57 11.73 -14.13 8.29
C THR A 57 12.27 -15.32 9.10
N THR A 58 11.67 -16.48 8.93
CA THR A 58 12.23 -17.74 9.46
C THR A 58 13.48 -18.21 8.71
N ARG A 59 13.75 -17.63 7.50
CA ARG A 59 14.86 -18.01 6.61
C ARG A 59 15.94 -16.95 6.52
N ARG A 60 15.58 -15.67 6.71
CA ARG A 60 16.45 -14.51 6.49
C ARG A 60 16.40 -13.55 7.67
N SER A 61 17.52 -13.01 8.06
CA SER A 61 17.58 -11.83 8.91
C SER A 61 17.11 -10.59 8.15
N ALA A 62 16.81 -9.51 8.85
CA ALA A 62 16.47 -8.22 8.24
C ALA A 62 17.54 -7.71 7.26
N ARG A 63 18.81 -7.94 7.61
CA ARG A 63 19.97 -7.57 6.79
C ARG A 63 20.04 -8.40 5.49
N GLU A 64 19.86 -9.72 5.58
CA GLU A 64 19.89 -10.60 4.41
C GLU A 64 18.77 -10.31 3.43
N ILE A 65 17.57 -9.93 3.90
CA ILE A 65 16.45 -9.52 3.02
C ILE A 65 16.87 -8.38 2.08
N VAL A 66 17.57 -7.39 2.60
CA VAL A 66 18.00 -6.22 1.83
C VAL A 66 19.25 -6.54 1.00
N GLU A 67 20.28 -7.16 1.63
CA GLU A 67 21.56 -7.43 0.98
C GLU A 67 21.45 -8.40 -0.21
N GLU A 68 20.57 -9.40 -0.17
CA GLU A 68 20.38 -10.32 -1.30
C GLU A 68 19.90 -9.59 -2.56
N ILE A 69 19.00 -8.61 -2.43
CA ILE A 69 18.49 -7.82 -3.55
C ILE A 69 19.49 -6.74 -3.98
N GLU A 70 20.12 -6.04 -3.04
CA GLU A 70 21.11 -5.01 -3.36
C GLU A 70 22.38 -5.59 -3.99
N ALA A 71 22.80 -6.80 -3.61
CA ALA A 71 23.97 -7.46 -4.17
C ALA A 71 23.84 -7.74 -5.67
N VAL A 72 22.61 -7.88 -6.20
CA VAL A 72 22.35 -8.04 -7.63
C VAL A 72 21.98 -6.71 -8.31
N GLY A 73 22.16 -5.58 -7.62
CA GLY A 73 21.84 -4.24 -8.13
C GLY A 73 20.35 -3.94 -8.20
N GLY A 74 19.54 -4.69 -7.46
CA GLY A 74 18.10 -4.49 -7.35
C GLY A 74 17.70 -3.52 -6.25
N ASP A 75 16.42 -3.17 -6.22
CA ASP A 75 15.78 -2.47 -5.11
C ASP A 75 14.52 -3.24 -4.65
N LEU A 76 14.17 -3.10 -3.37
CA LEU A 76 13.04 -3.73 -2.71
C LEU A 76 12.32 -2.70 -1.84
N ASN A 77 11.00 -2.61 -1.96
CA ASN A 77 10.22 -1.66 -1.19
C ASN A 77 8.78 -2.16 -0.96
N ALA A 78 8.03 -1.45 -0.13
CA ALA A 78 6.61 -1.68 0.06
C ALA A 78 5.86 -0.36 0.25
N GLY A 79 4.54 -0.42 0.23
CA GLY A 79 3.68 0.72 0.53
C GLY A 79 2.27 0.28 0.86
N THR A 80 1.76 0.76 1.99
CA THR A 80 0.39 0.57 2.42
C THR A 80 -0.46 1.76 2.03
N SER A 81 -1.62 1.48 1.47
CA SER A 81 -2.65 2.48 1.21
C SER A 81 -3.94 2.15 1.97
N THR A 82 -4.97 2.93 1.72
CA THR A 82 -6.27 2.72 2.34
C THR A 82 -6.90 1.37 1.95
N GLU A 83 -6.69 0.89 0.72
CA GLU A 83 -7.36 -0.30 0.19
C GLU A 83 -6.41 -1.40 -0.32
N THR A 84 -5.10 -1.12 -0.39
CA THR A 84 -4.10 -2.07 -0.90
C THR A 84 -2.78 -1.93 -0.17
N THR A 85 -2.09 -3.05 0.00
CA THR A 85 -0.68 -3.07 0.41
C THR A 85 0.13 -3.75 -0.70
N ALA A 86 1.20 -3.12 -1.13
CA ALA A 86 2.07 -3.60 -2.20
C ALA A 86 3.49 -3.83 -1.69
N TYR A 87 4.10 -4.93 -2.13
CA TYR A 87 5.51 -5.27 -1.91
C TYR A 87 6.14 -5.51 -3.26
N TYR A 88 7.20 -4.80 -3.60
CA TYR A 88 7.72 -4.82 -4.97
C TYR A 88 9.24 -4.71 -5.02
N ALA A 89 9.80 -5.25 -6.10
CA ALA A 89 11.22 -5.21 -6.37
C ALA A 89 11.48 -4.86 -7.85
N ARG A 90 12.66 -4.32 -8.12
CA ARG A 90 13.22 -4.16 -9.46
C ARG A 90 14.57 -4.87 -9.49
N VAL A 91 14.76 -5.68 -10.50
CA VAL A 91 15.96 -6.51 -10.63
C VAL A 91 16.34 -6.69 -12.10
N MET A 92 17.52 -7.24 -12.36
CA MET A 92 17.86 -7.75 -13.69
C MET A 92 17.05 -9.03 -13.98
N LYS A 93 16.83 -9.36 -15.25
CA LYS A 93 16.04 -10.52 -15.69
C LYS A 93 16.51 -11.86 -15.09
N ALA A 94 17.83 -12.01 -14.87
CA ALA A 94 18.39 -13.22 -14.27
C ALA A 94 17.98 -13.41 -12.81
N ASP A 95 17.63 -12.32 -12.12
CA ASP A 95 17.38 -12.27 -10.68
C ASP A 95 15.88 -12.23 -10.32
N VAL A 96 15.00 -12.36 -11.34
CA VAL A 96 13.54 -12.47 -11.12
C VAL A 96 13.18 -13.60 -10.15
N PRO A 97 13.76 -14.82 -10.22
CA PRO A 97 13.49 -15.88 -9.25
C PRO A 97 13.89 -15.52 -7.81
N LEU A 98 15.01 -14.79 -7.64
CA LEU A 98 15.44 -14.29 -6.32
C LEU A 98 14.43 -13.29 -5.76
N ALA A 99 14.00 -12.31 -6.55
CA ALA A 99 13.03 -11.32 -6.12
C ALA A 99 11.68 -11.97 -5.74
N LEU A 100 11.20 -12.95 -6.51
CA LEU A 100 10.01 -13.73 -6.16
C LEU A 100 10.19 -14.54 -4.86
N ASP A 101 11.39 -15.09 -4.63
CA ASP A 101 11.70 -15.81 -3.40
C ASP A 101 11.67 -14.89 -2.18
N VAL A 102 12.32 -13.74 -2.27
CA VAL A 102 12.32 -12.75 -1.17
C VAL A 102 10.92 -12.23 -0.90
N LEU A 103 10.17 -11.80 -1.94
CA LEU A 103 8.81 -11.30 -1.79
C LEU A 103 7.85 -12.33 -1.18
N SER A 104 7.96 -13.59 -1.59
CA SER A 104 7.15 -14.66 -1.01
C SER A 104 7.53 -14.96 0.43
N ASP A 105 8.81 -14.91 0.77
CA ASP A 105 9.32 -15.22 2.10
C ASP A 105 8.92 -14.17 3.15
N ILE A 106 9.04 -12.88 2.82
CA ILE A 106 8.66 -11.79 3.73
C ILE A 106 7.16 -11.79 4.02
N LEU A 107 6.34 -12.31 3.12
CA LEU A 107 4.89 -12.40 3.27
C LEU A 107 4.42 -13.70 3.94
N ALA A 108 5.04 -14.84 3.59
CA ALA A 108 4.62 -16.13 4.09
C ALA A 108 5.25 -16.50 5.45
N ASN A 109 6.47 -16.03 5.74
CA ASN A 109 7.28 -16.49 6.86
C ASN A 109 7.80 -15.36 7.77
N PRO A 110 7.10 -14.21 7.97
CA PRO A 110 7.63 -13.13 8.79
C PRO A 110 7.88 -13.62 10.22
N SER A 111 9.02 -13.27 10.78
CA SER A 111 9.42 -13.69 12.13
C SER A 111 8.62 -12.97 13.21
N PHE A 112 8.29 -11.70 12.98
CA PHE A 112 7.69 -10.80 13.96
C PHE A 112 8.41 -10.87 15.31
N ALA A 113 9.74 -10.73 15.29
CA ALA A 113 10.56 -10.78 16.49
C ALA A 113 10.12 -9.69 17.49
N PRO A 114 9.93 -10.03 18.77
CA PRO A 114 9.34 -9.09 19.74
C PRO A 114 10.14 -7.80 19.93
N ASP A 115 11.47 -7.86 19.89
CA ASP A 115 12.36 -6.72 20.00
C ASP A 115 12.29 -5.81 18.77
N GLU A 116 12.21 -6.36 17.56
CA GLU A 116 11.96 -5.60 16.33
C GLU A 116 10.57 -4.96 16.34
N LEU A 117 9.54 -5.71 16.79
CA LEU A 117 8.19 -5.19 16.90
C LEU A 117 8.12 -3.95 17.81
N GLU A 118 8.78 -3.98 18.97
CA GLU A 118 8.80 -2.82 19.87
C GLU A 118 9.60 -1.65 19.28
N ARG A 119 10.66 -1.89 18.52
CA ARG A 119 11.40 -0.86 17.79
C ARG A 119 10.54 -0.17 16.74
N GLU A 120 9.86 -0.97 15.89
CA GLU A 120 9.03 -0.42 14.81
C GLU A 120 7.80 0.33 15.32
N LYS A 121 7.17 -0.13 16.40
CA LYS A 121 6.13 0.66 17.08
C LYS A 121 6.63 2.05 17.48
N ASN A 122 7.85 2.16 17.98
CA ASN A 122 8.43 3.45 18.35
C ASN A 122 8.74 4.31 17.12
N VAL A 123 9.18 3.70 16.02
CA VAL A 123 9.38 4.39 14.73
C VAL A 123 8.05 4.99 14.25
N ILE A 124 6.98 4.18 14.21
CA ILE A 124 5.66 4.65 13.76
C ILE A 124 5.10 5.74 14.70
N VAL A 125 5.34 5.66 16.02
CA VAL A 125 4.96 6.75 16.94
C VAL A 125 5.68 8.06 16.60
N GLN A 126 6.95 8.00 16.15
CA GLN A 126 7.67 9.19 15.67
C GLN A 126 7.10 9.70 14.34
N GLU A 127 6.70 8.81 13.43
CA GLU A 127 6.03 9.19 12.18
C GLU A 127 4.68 9.86 12.42
N ILE A 128 3.88 9.35 13.36
CA ILE A 128 2.64 10.02 13.82
C ILE A 128 2.95 11.44 14.31
N GLY A 129 4.00 11.62 15.11
CA GLY A 129 4.44 12.93 15.58
C GLY A 129 4.83 13.84 14.42
N ALA A 130 5.64 13.34 13.49
CA ALA A 130 6.08 14.09 12.31
C ALA A 130 4.90 14.51 11.42
N SER A 131 3.94 13.61 11.17
CA SER A 131 2.72 13.94 10.42
C SER A 131 1.89 15.02 11.13
N GLN A 132 1.74 14.93 12.45
CA GLN A 132 1.03 15.94 13.23
C GLN A 132 1.72 17.30 13.21
N ASP A 133 3.04 17.35 13.10
CA ASP A 133 3.85 18.57 13.03
C ASP A 133 3.95 19.15 11.61
N THR A 134 3.46 18.43 10.59
CA THR A 134 3.49 18.81 9.18
C THR A 134 2.10 19.28 8.74
N PRO A 135 1.85 20.60 8.62
CA PRO A 135 0.50 21.13 8.37
C PRO A 135 -0.09 20.73 7.02
N ASP A 136 0.73 20.55 6.01
CA ASP A 136 0.35 20.11 4.66
C ASP A 136 0.02 18.63 4.57
N ASP A 137 0.45 17.80 5.52
CA ASP A 137 0.06 16.39 5.62
C ASP A 137 -1.21 16.24 6.47
N ILE A 138 -1.22 16.80 7.69
CA ILE A 138 -2.32 16.61 8.62
C ILE A 138 -3.64 17.21 8.15
N VAL A 139 -3.61 18.22 7.28
CA VAL A 139 -4.82 18.81 6.70
C VAL A 139 -5.58 17.81 5.83
N PHE A 140 -4.89 16.88 5.15
CA PHE A 140 -5.52 15.82 4.38
C PHE A 140 -6.12 14.73 5.27
N GLU A 141 -5.49 14.40 6.39
CA GLU A 141 -6.09 13.48 7.38
C GLU A 141 -7.39 14.05 7.94
N HIS A 142 -7.38 15.34 8.31
CA HIS A 142 -8.59 16.02 8.76
C HIS A 142 -9.69 16.07 7.69
N LEU A 143 -9.32 16.23 6.42
CA LEU A 143 -10.27 16.18 5.31
C LEU A 143 -10.87 14.78 5.17
N ASN A 144 -10.05 13.73 5.22
CA ASN A 144 -10.51 12.34 5.10
C ASN A 144 -11.48 11.97 6.24
N GLU A 145 -11.19 12.37 7.48
CA GLU A 145 -12.09 12.19 8.62
C GLU A 145 -13.44 12.90 8.42
N LEU A 146 -13.45 14.07 7.79
CA LEU A 146 -14.69 14.81 7.48
C LEU A 146 -15.46 14.19 6.31
N CYS A 147 -14.74 13.71 5.30
CA CYS A 147 -15.34 13.07 4.13
C CYS A 147 -15.94 11.71 4.47
N TYR A 148 -15.34 10.97 5.41
CA TYR A 148 -15.77 9.63 5.81
C TYR A 148 -15.83 9.47 7.34
N PRO A 149 -16.74 10.19 8.00
CA PRO A 149 -16.84 10.19 9.45
C PRO A 149 -17.16 8.78 9.99
N ASP A 150 -16.48 8.40 11.07
CA ASP A 150 -16.63 7.12 11.77
C ASP A 150 -16.43 5.86 10.89
N GLN A 151 -15.79 6.00 9.74
CA GLN A 151 -15.50 4.90 8.81
C GLN A 151 -14.00 4.61 8.76
N PRO A 152 -13.59 3.33 8.56
CA PRO A 152 -12.18 2.97 8.46
C PRO A 152 -11.43 3.73 7.36
N ILE A 153 -12.07 3.94 6.20
CA ILE A 153 -11.50 4.64 5.05
C ILE A 153 -11.12 6.11 5.35
N GLY A 154 -11.73 6.72 6.36
CA GLY A 154 -11.44 8.11 6.78
C GLY A 154 -10.33 8.23 7.82
N ARG A 155 -9.80 7.10 8.34
CA ARG A 155 -8.77 7.11 9.38
C ARG A 155 -7.37 7.30 8.79
N SER A 156 -6.45 7.81 9.61
CA SER A 156 -5.01 7.79 9.30
C SER A 156 -4.49 6.36 9.13
N LEU A 157 -3.61 6.14 8.16
CA LEU A 157 -2.96 4.84 7.96
C LEU A 157 -1.97 4.50 9.09
N LEU A 158 -1.43 5.52 9.76
CA LEU A 158 -0.43 5.35 10.82
C LEU A 158 -1.02 4.74 12.10
N GLY A 159 -2.34 4.72 12.25
CA GLY A 159 -2.97 4.32 13.49
C GLY A 159 -2.84 5.37 14.58
N THR A 160 -2.79 4.93 15.82
CA THR A 160 -2.59 5.77 17.00
C THR A 160 -1.58 5.16 17.95
N ALA A 161 -0.88 5.97 18.76
CA ALA A 161 -0.01 5.46 19.82
C ALA A 161 -0.72 4.48 20.79
N LYS A 162 -2.04 4.63 20.96
CA LYS A 162 -2.87 3.74 21.79
C LYS A 162 -3.08 2.38 21.13
N THR A 163 -3.37 2.32 19.83
CA THR A 163 -3.56 1.05 19.11
C THR A 163 -2.23 0.33 18.94
N LEU A 164 -1.17 1.02 18.49
CA LEU A 164 0.17 0.48 18.33
C LEU A 164 0.69 -0.22 19.60
N LYS A 165 0.43 0.37 20.78
CA LYS A 165 0.85 -0.20 22.05
C LYS A 165 0.24 -1.56 22.37
N ARG A 166 -0.91 -1.90 21.77
CA ARG A 166 -1.63 -3.16 21.97
C ARG A 166 -1.19 -4.27 21.05
N PHE A 167 -0.58 -3.93 19.93
CA PHE A 167 -0.24 -4.92 18.93
C PHE A 167 0.86 -5.87 19.46
N ASP A 168 0.62 -7.13 19.28
CA ASP A 168 1.56 -8.18 19.57
C ASP A 168 1.74 -9.08 18.33
N ARG A 169 2.67 -10.01 18.44
CA ARG A 169 3.00 -10.95 17.38
C ARG A 169 1.79 -11.76 16.88
N ASP A 170 0.94 -12.16 17.80
CA ASP A 170 -0.20 -13.02 17.48
C ASP A 170 -1.29 -12.24 16.76
N MET A 171 -1.49 -10.96 17.08
CA MET A 171 -2.37 -10.07 16.35
C MET A 171 -1.90 -9.86 14.90
N LEU A 172 -0.60 -9.62 14.69
CA LEU A 172 -0.03 -9.47 13.35
C LEU A 172 -0.20 -10.75 12.51
N ARG A 173 0.08 -11.90 13.11
CA ARG A 173 -0.11 -13.20 12.44
C ARG A 173 -1.58 -13.47 12.11
N HIS A 174 -2.46 -13.16 13.05
CA HIS A 174 -3.90 -13.32 12.85
C HIS A 174 -4.39 -12.42 11.71
N TYR A 175 -3.94 -11.16 11.67
CA TYR A 175 -4.28 -10.22 10.62
C TYR A 175 -3.81 -10.71 9.23
N LEU A 176 -2.55 -11.12 9.11
CA LEU A 176 -2.04 -11.71 7.86
C LEU A 176 -2.86 -12.92 7.44
N ALA A 177 -3.09 -13.88 8.37
CA ALA A 177 -3.86 -15.09 8.08
C ALA A 177 -5.31 -14.79 7.69
N THR A 178 -5.89 -13.69 8.15
CA THR A 178 -7.27 -13.30 7.85
C THR A 178 -7.40 -12.59 6.50
N HIS A 179 -6.47 -11.69 6.17
CA HIS A 179 -6.61 -10.75 5.07
C HIS A 179 -5.75 -11.06 3.85
N TYR A 180 -4.56 -11.67 4.02
CA TYR A 180 -3.68 -12.02 2.88
C TYR A 180 -4.09 -13.35 2.29
N ARG A 181 -5.19 -13.34 1.53
CA ARG A 181 -5.79 -14.51 0.90
C ARG A 181 -5.47 -14.56 -0.58
N ALA A 182 -5.12 -15.72 -1.09
CA ALA A 182 -4.74 -15.90 -2.48
C ALA A 182 -5.71 -15.29 -3.50
N PRO A 183 -7.05 -15.39 -3.35
CA PRO A 183 -8.00 -14.76 -4.28
C PRO A 183 -8.00 -13.23 -4.28
N ASP A 184 -7.54 -12.60 -3.19
CA ASP A 184 -7.45 -11.15 -3.04
C ASP A 184 -6.03 -10.62 -3.26
N MET A 185 -5.13 -11.48 -3.79
CA MET A 185 -3.74 -11.14 -4.10
C MET A 185 -3.45 -11.23 -5.59
N VAL A 186 -2.61 -10.33 -6.07
CA VAL A 186 -2.10 -10.29 -7.43
C VAL A 186 -0.58 -10.24 -7.40
N VAL A 187 0.07 -11.14 -8.12
CA VAL A 187 1.50 -11.03 -8.44
C VAL A 187 1.61 -10.49 -9.84
N ALA A 188 2.23 -9.33 -10.00
CA ALA A 188 2.46 -8.73 -11.31
C ALA A 188 3.96 -8.62 -11.61
N ALA A 189 4.34 -8.84 -12.86
CA ALA A 189 5.71 -8.66 -13.33
C ALA A 189 5.71 -8.04 -14.73
N ALA A 190 6.53 -7.02 -14.92
CA ALA A 190 6.69 -6.32 -16.20
C ALA A 190 8.17 -6.17 -16.56
N GLY A 191 8.50 -6.27 -17.85
CA GLY A 191 9.88 -6.17 -18.32
C GLY A 191 10.38 -7.44 -19.00
N ALA A 192 11.63 -7.78 -18.77
CA ALA A 192 12.27 -8.97 -19.35
C ALA A 192 11.85 -10.25 -18.59
N VAL A 193 10.58 -10.62 -18.69
CA VAL A 193 9.98 -11.78 -18.01
C VAL A 193 9.34 -12.73 -19.02
N ASP A 194 9.27 -14.02 -18.66
CA ASP A 194 8.48 -15.04 -19.36
C ASP A 194 7.27 -15.41 -18.50
N HIS A 195 6.07 -15.30 -19.05
CA HIS A 195 4.82 -15.55 -18.32
C HIS A 195 4.76 -16.94 -17.69
N ARG A 196 5.13 -17.98 -18.45
CA ARG A 196 5.02 -19.37 -17.97
C ARG A 196 5.99 -19.62 -16.83
N HIS A 197 7.19 -19.03 -16.92
CA HIS A 197 8.20 -19.15 -15.88
C HIS A 197 7.73 -18.43 -14.59
N VAL A 198 7.24 -17.19 -14.71
CA VAL A 198 6.70 -16.45 -13.56
C VAL A 198 5.53 -17.20 -12.92
N VAL A 199 4.59 -17.73 -13.71
CA VAL A 199 3.47 -18.53 -13.20
C VAL A 199 3.94 -19.76 -12.43
N ALA A 200 4.93 -20.48 -12.94
CA ALA A 200 5.48 -21.68 -12.27
C ALA A 200 6.14 -21.33 -10.93
N GLU A 201 6.99 -20.29 -10.91
CA GLU A 201 7.64 -19.77 -9.69
C GLU A 201 6.62 -19.31 -8.64
N VAL A 202 5.62 -18.53 -9.06
CA VAL A 202 4.57 -18.04 -8.16
C VAL A 202 3.75 -19.20 -7.61
N ALA A 203 3.34 -20.16 -8.45
CA ALA A 203 2.58 -21.32 -8.01
C ALA A 203 3.30 -22.14 -6.93
N GLN A 204 4.62 -22.24 -7.02
CA GLN A 204 5.43 -22.95 -6.04
C GLN A 204 5.63 -22.12 -4.76
N ARG A 205 6.02 -20.86 -4.87
CA ARG A 205 6.43 -20.00 -3.74
C ARG A 205 5.27 -19.52 -2.91
N PHE A 206 4.13 -19.28 -3.54
CA PHE A 206 2.90 -18.81 -2.88
C PHE A 206 1.90 -19.93 -2.56
N ALA A 207 2.33 -21.19 -2.58
CA ALA A 207 1.48 -22.36 -2.31
C ALA A 207 0.90 -22.40 -0.88
N SER A 208 1.52 -21.70 0.07
CA SER A 208 1.06 -21.63 1.46
C SER A 208 -0.11 -20.65 1.67
N PHE A 209 -0.40 -19.78 0.72
CA PHE A 209 -1.51 -18.84 0.85
C PHE A 209 -2.85 -19.52 0.61
N ASP A 210 -3.74 -19.39 1.59
CA ASP A 210 -5.07 -20.03 1.57
C ASP A 210 -5.95 -19.45 0.46
N GLY A 211 -6.71 -20.31 -0.20
CA GLY A 211 -7.71 -19.98 -1.21
C GLY A 211 -9.05 -19.47 -0.64
N GLY A 212 -9.16 -19.32 0.69
CA GLY A 212 -10.32 -18.70 1.32
C GLY A 212 -10.49 -17.22 0.95
N LEU A 213 -11.68 -16.67 1.13
CA LEU A 213 -11.94 -15.25 0.91
C LEU A 213 -11.63 -14.44 2.17
N ALA A 214 -10.98 -13.28 2.01
CA ALA A 214 -10.86 -12.30 3.08
C ALA A 214 -12.23 -11.65 3.38
N PRO A 215 -12.44 -11.17 4.63
CA PRO A 215 -13.57 -10.31 4.94
C PRO A 215 -13.52 -9.07 4.03
N LYS A 216 -14.68 -8.65 3.52
CA LYS A 216 -14.75 -7.46 2.68
C LYS A 216 -15.18 -6.25 3.51
N PRO A 217 -14.53 -5.09 3.36
CA PRO A 217 -14.93 -3.89 4.03
C PRO A 217 -16.31 -3.43 3.55
N GLN A 218 -17.02 -2.69 4.39
CA GLN A 218 -18.27 -2.06 4.00
C GLN A 218 -18.05 -1.00 2.92
N ALA A 219 -19.08 -0.78 2.09
CA ALA A 219 -19.07 0.31 1.12
C ALA A 219 -18.91 1.64 1.86
N ALA A 220 -18.00 2.48 1.38
CA ALA A 220 -17.81 3.81 1.94
C ALA A 220 -19.01 4.71 1.63
N THR A 221 -19.37 5.56 2.59
CA THR A 221 -20.43 6.55 2.43
C THR A 221 -19.81 7.92 2.64
N PHE A 222 -19.88 8.77 1.61
CA PHE A 222 -19.41 10.15 1.70
C PHE A 222 -20.25 10.94 2.70
N GLY A 223 -19.62 11.74 3.54
CA GLY A 223 -20.29 12.54 4.57
C GLY A 223 -21.16 13.64 4.01
N ASN A 224 -22.07 14.16 4.82
CA ASN A 224 -23.04 15.17 4.44
C ASN A 224 -22.46 16.61 4.34
N GLY A 225 -21.15 16.72 4.20
CA GLY A 225 -20.44 17.99 4.23
C GLY A 225 -20.10 18.45 5.65
N GLY A 226 -19.33 19.50 5.74
CA GLY A 226 -18.87 20.05 7.01
C GLY A 226 -17.60 20.87 6.83
N GLY A 227 -17.09 21.39 7.93
CA GLY A 227 -15.84 22.11 7.96
C GLY A 227 -15.12 21.91 9.29
N ARG A 228 -13.80 21.82 9.25
CA ARG A 228 -12.95 21.79 10.44
C ARG A 228 -11.91 22.89 10.33
N VAL A 229 -11.78 23.69 11.36
CA VAL A 229 -10.73 24.71 11.47
C VAL A 229 -9.85 24.35 12.65
N VAL A 230 -8.56 24.22 12.41
CA VAL A 230 -7.55 24.01 13.44
C VAL A 230 -6.64 25.24 13.47
N HIS A 231 -6.62 25.93 14.61
CA HIS A 231 -5.76 27.09 14.79
C HIS A 231 -4.37 26.64 15.28
N ARG A 232 -3.35 27.00 14.51
CA ARG A 232 -1.93 26.83 14.87
C ARG A 232 -1.18 28.12 14.56
N ASP A 233 -0.11 28.36 15.24
CA ASP A 233 0.82 29.48 14.96
C ASP A 233 1.74 29.08 13.81
N LEU A 234 1.32 29.37 12.57
CA LEU A 234 1.98 28.99 11.32
C LEU A 234 2.12 30.22 10.43
N GLU A 235 3.17 30.24 9.59
CA GLU A 235 3.37 31.30 8.59
C GLU A 235 2.35 31.25 7.46
N GLN A 236 1.75 30.11 7.17
CA GLN A 236 0.80 29.89 6.07
C GLN A 236 -0.47 29.20 6.54
N ALA A 237 -1.59 29.51 5.90
CA ALA A 237 -2.84 28.78 6.05
C ALA A 237 -2.90 27.65 5.02
N HIS A 238 -3.18 26.42 5.50
CA HIS A 238 -3.40 25.25 4.67
C HIS A 238 -4.90 25.01 4.54
N LEU A 239 -5.40 24.97 3.31
CA LEU A 239 -6.81 24.77 3.00
C LEU A 239 -6.98 23.60 2.04
N THR A 240 -7.81 22.65 2.42
CA THR A 240 -8.23 21.54 1.57
C THR A 240 -9.75 21.53 1.40
N LEU A 241 -10.21 21.11 0.22
CA LEU A 241 -11.62 20.98 -0.10
C LEU A 241 -11.87 19.59 -0.69
N GLY A 242 -12.73 18.80 -0.03
CA GLY A 242 -13.16 17.49 -0.50
C GLY A 242 -14.53 17.56 -1.18
N LEU A 243 -14.64 16.91 -2.33
CA LEU A 243 -15.90 16.70 -3.05
C LEU A 243 -16.08 15.20 -3.25
N GLU A 244 -17.32 14.74 -3.27
CA GLU A 244 -17.62 13.35 -3.57
C GLU A 244 -17.12 12.97 -4.96
N GLY A 245 -16.34 11.91 -5.05
CA GLY A 245 -15.85 11.34 -6.29
C GLY A 245 -16.67 10.13 -6.72
N VAL A 246 -16.09 9.34 -7.63
CA VAL A 246 -16.66 8.08 -8.11
C VAL A 246 -15.76 6.91 -7.73
N PRO A 247 -16.32 5.69 -7.56
CA PRO A 247 -15.51 4.49 -7.33
C PRO A 247 -14.53 4.21 -8.47
N GLN A 248 -13.42 3.51 -8.15
CA GLN A 248 -12.39 3.14 -9.13
C GLN A 248 -12.92 2.39 -10.35
N ALA A 249 -13.98 1.59 -10.18
CA ALA A 249 -14.60 0.82 -11.26
C ALA A 249 -15.73 1.57 -12.01
N ASP A 250 -15.99 2.83 -11.65
CA ASP A 250 -17.05 3.61 -12.30
C ASP A 250 -16.67 4.01 -13.73
N PRO A 251 -17.54 3.80 -14.74
CA PRO A 251 -17.25 4.16 -16.12
C PRO A 251 -16.93 5.66 -16.34
N SER A 252 -17.43 6.54 -15.47
CA SER A 252 -17.17 7.98 -15.55
C SER A 252 -15.84 8.43 -14.95
N LEU A 253 -15.06 7.51 -14.34
CA LEU A 253 -13.78 7.83 -13.69
C LEU A 253 -12.84 8.62 -14.61
N PHE A 254 -12.66 8.16 -15.85
CA PHE A 254 -11.78 8.86 -16.79
C PHE A 254 -12.26 10.26 -17.16
N SER A 255 -13.58 10.45 -17.26
CA SER A 255 -14.16 11.78 -17.49
C SER A 255 -13.90 12.71 -16.31
N LEU A 256 -14.04 12.18 -15.08
CA LEU A 256 -13.70 12.93 -13.87
C LEU A 256 -12.22 13.27 -13.80
N GLN A 257 -11.32 12.34 -14.15
CA GLN A 257 -9.88 12.58 -14.20
C GLN A 257 -9.50 13.68 -15.21
N VAL A 258 -10.10 13.67 -16.41
CA VAL A 258 -9.89 14.73 -17.40
C VAL A 258 -10.39 16.09 -16.88
N PHE A 259 -11.56 16.10 -16.24
CA PHE A 259 -12.10 17.33 -15.64
C PHE A 259 -11.19 17.87 -14.53
N THR A 260 -10.77 17.05 -13.59
CA THR A 260 -9.91 17.46 -12.47
C THR A 260 -8.55 17.93 -12.96
N ASN A 261 -8.00 17.28 -14.00
CA ASN A 261 -6.74 17.70 -14.63
C ASN A 261 -6.88 19.10 -15.30
N ALA A 262 -7.96 19.34 -16.03
CA ALA A 262 -8.24 20.66 -16.62
C ALA A 262 -8.50 21.72 -15.55
N LEU A 263 -9.08 21.33 -14.41
CA LEU A 263 -9.37 22.25 -13.29
C LEU A 263 -8.10 22.64 -12.53
N GLY A 264 -7.25 21.68 -12.14
CA GLY A 264 -6.13 21.90 -11.21
C GLY A 264 -4.87 21.07 -11.44
N GLY A 265 -4.80 20.25 -12.50
CA GLY A 265 -3.73 19.26 -12.65
C GLY A 265 -2.39 19.76 -13.19
N GLY A 266 -2.27 21.00 -13.64
CA GLY A 266 -1.00 21.52 -14.19
C GLY A 266 -0.98 23.03 -14.31
N MET A 267 0.16 23.60 -14.72
CA MET A 267 0.36 25.06 -14.84
C MET A 267 -0.62 25.76 -15.79
N SER A 268 -1.16 25.08 -16.78
CA SER A 268 -2.18 25.61 -17.71
C SER A 268 -3.62 25.42 -17.20
N SER A 269 -3.81 24.75 -16.06
CA SER A 269 -5.13 24.52 -15.49
C SER A 269 -5.82 25.80 -15.01
N ARG A 270 -7.12 25.74 -14.89
CA ARG A 270 -7.94 26.90 -14.47
C ARG A 270 -7.54 27.47 -13.12
N LEU A 271 -7.40 26.61 -12.11
CA LEU A 271 -7.05 27.05 -10.75
C LEU A 271 -5.63 27.64 -10.72
N PHE A 272 -4.67 27.00 -11.39
CA PHE A 272 -3.31 27.53 -11.44
C PHE A 272 -3.28 28.93 -12.06
N GLN A 273 -3.93 29.12 -13.23
CA GLN A 273 -3.94 30.40 -13.92
C GLN A 273 -4.73 31.49 -13.16
N GLU A 274 -5.90 31.17 -12.59
CA GLU A 274 -6.74 32.16 -11.94
C GLU A 274 -6.30 32.48 -10.50
N VAL A 275 -5.73 31.52 -9.78
CA VAL A 275 -5.34 31.73 -8.40
C VAL A 275 -3.87 32.08 -8.30
N ARG A 276 -2.98 31.21 -8.80
CA ARG A 276 -1.53 31.39 -8.62
C ARG A 276 -0.96 32.49 -9.51
N GLU A 277 -1.31 32.52 -10.82
CA GLU A 277 -0.71 33.48 -11.75
C GLU A 277 -1.33 34.88 -11.64
N LYS A 278 -2.66 34.97 -11.48
CA LYS A 278 -3.34 36.27 -11.45
C LYS A 278 -3.49 36.90 -10.07
N ARG A 279 -3.40 36.09 -9.00
CA ARG A 279 -3.68 36.59 -7.64
C ARG A 279 -2.50 36.43 -6.67
N GLY A 280 -1.41 35.80 -7.08
CA GLY A 280 -0.17 35.62 -6.30
C GLY A 280 -0.21 34.37 -5.46
#